data_b31bbd94cc16b950b36badad12bb1758
#
_entry.id   b31bbd94cc16b950b36badad12bb1758
#
_cell.length_a   1.000
_cell.length_b   1.000
_cell.length_c   1.000
_cell.angle_alpha   90.00
_cell.angle_beta   90.00
_cell.angle_gamma   90.00
#
_symmetry.space_group_name_H-M   'P 1'
#
loop_
_entity.id
_entity.type
_entity.pdbx_description
1 polymer ?
#
loop_
_entity_poly.entity_id
_entity_poly.type
_entity_poly.pdbx_seq_one_letter_code
_entity_poly.pdbx_strand_id
1 'polypeptide(L)'
;MELKRVVVTGLGAVTPVGNTPEEMWQNMVNGVSGAAPITLFDTSLFKTKFACEVKNLNINDYLDRKEARKMDRYTQFAMIAAIQAVKDCGWDLEPEDKNRIGVVFGVGIGGIKTFEEEVSYYALNQENGPKFNPFFIPKMIADIAAGQISIMYGFHGPNYITASACASSSNALADAFNLIRLGKANAIVAGGAEAAICATGVGGFNAMHALSTRNDEPEKASRPFSASRDGFIMAEGAGCLILEELEHAKARGAKIYAEMVGAGMSADAHHITASHPEGLGAKLVMQNALEDAGMKPEEIDYINVHGTSTHVGDISEAKAIKEVFGDAAYKLNISSTKSMTGHMLGAAGAVEAMATVLAVQNDIVPPTINHEEDDKDPEIDYDLNFTFNKAQKRVVRAGLSNTFGFGGHNACVVFKKYEA
;
A
#
# COMPACT_ATOMS: atom_id res chain seq x y z
N MET A 1 18.41 -21.10 15.60
CA MET A 1 18.75 -20.56 14.27
C MET A 1 18.80 -19.06 14.45
N GLU A 2 19.91 -18.43 14.10
CA GLU A 2 20.00 -16.98 14.12
C GLU A 2 19.21 -16.40 12.95
N LEU A 3 18.35 -15.44 13.22
CA LEU A 3 17.54 -14.77 12.19
C LEU A 3 18.43 -13.80 11.40
N LYS A 4 18.27 -13.80 10.08
CA LYS A 4 19.00 -12.88 9.20
C LYS A 4 18.41 -11.48 9.22
N ARG A 5 19.24 -10.46 9.08
CA ARG A 5 18.78 -9.06 8.93
C ARG A 5 18.29 -8.83 7.51
N VAL A 6 17.29 -7.99 7.38
CA VAL A 6 16.63 -7.71 6.09
C VAL A 6 16.63 -6.22 5.82
N VAL A 7 17.07 -5.83 4.63
CA VAL A 7 17.17 -4.44 4.21
C VAL A 7 16.39 -4.16 2.94
N VAL A 8 16.03 -2.90 2.73
CA VAL A 8 15.38 -2.41 1.52
C VAL A 8 16.45 -1.87 0.59
N THR A 9 16.59 -2.45 -0.60
CA THR A 9 17.63 -2.09 -1.57
C THR A 9 17.11 -1.47 -2.86
N GLY A 10 15.81 -1.59 -3.14
CA GLY A 10 15.20 -1.01 -4.34
C GLY A 10 13.74 -0.63 -4.12
N LEU A 11 13.30 0.39 -4.82
CA LEU A 11 11.95 0.96 -4.75
C LEU A 11 11.35 1.13 -6.14
N GLY A 12 10.04 0.91 -6.27
CA GLY A 12 9.29 1.18 -7.49
C GLY A 12 7.84 1.56 -7.18
N ALA A 13 7.32 2.58 -7.86
CA ALA A 13 6.00 3.14 -7.58
C ALA A 13 5.24 3.52 -8.85
N VAL A 14 3.95 3.21 -8.85
CA VAL A 14 2.95 3.72 -9.78
C VAL A 14 1.78 4.18 -8.95
N THR A 15 1.58 5.49 -8.82
CA THR A 15 0.60 6.06 -7.90
C THR A 15 -0.13 7.25 -8.51
N PRO A 16 -1.29 7.66 -7.97
CA PRO A 16 -2.00 8.86 -8.41
C PRO A 16 -1.22 10.16 -8.24
N VAL A 17 -0.19 10.16 -7.41
CA VAL A 17 0.64 11.34 -7.11
C VAL A 17 2.07 11.23 -7.65
N GLY A 18 2.36 10.22 -8.47
CA GLY A 18 3.65 10.06 -9.13
C GLY A 18 3.88 8.64 -9.64
N ASN A 19 4.55 8.51 -10.78
CA ASN A 19 4.81 7.26 -11.46
C ASN A 19 6.24 6.74 -11.24
N THR A 20 6.99 7.36 -10.34
CA THR A 20 8.27 6.89 -9.80
C THR A 20 8.33 7.15 -8.29
N PRO A 21 9.19 6.45 -7.54
CA PRO A 21 9.37 6.71 -6.11
C PRO A 21 9.74 8.17 -5.80
N GLU A 22 10.58 8.79 -6.62
CA GLU A 22 11.02 10.17 -6.47
C GLU A 22 9.88 11.16 -6.67
N GLU A 23 9.10 11.00 -7.75
CA GLU A 23 7.95 11.87 -8.06
C GLU A 23 6.87 11.71 -6.98
N MET A 24 6.54 10.49 -6.61
CA MET A 24 5.59 10.18 -5.52
C MET A 24 6.02 10.87 -4.22
N TRP A 25 7.29 10.71 -3.82
CA TRP A 25 7.81 11.29 -2.58
C TRP A 25 7.76 12.82 -2.57
N GLN A 26 8.21 13.46 -3.65
CA GLN A 26 8.17 14.92 -3.77
C GLN A 26 6.74 15.45 -3.67
N ASN A 27 5.79 14.81 -4.34
CA ASN A 27 4.39 15.22 -4.30
C ASN A 27 3.75 14.93 -2.93
N MET A 28 4.10 13.84 -2.24
CA MET A 28 3.66 13.58 -0.86
C MET A 28 4.19 14.64 0.11
N VAL A 29 5.48 14.99 0.06
CA VAL A 29 6.07 16.03 0.92
C VAL A 29 5.43 17.40 0.66
N ASN A 30 5.04 17.66 -0.58
CA ASN A 30 4.38 18.92 -0.96
C ASN A 30 2.86 18.91 -0.71
N GLY A 31 2.28 17.83 -0.21
CA GLY A 31 0.85 17.75 0.09
C GLY A 31 -0.05 17.74 -1.16
N VAL A 32 0.42 17.15 -2.26
CA VAL A 32 -0.35 17.10 -3.52
C VAL A 32 -1.44 16.03 -3.46
N SER A 33 -2.69 16.42 -3.70
CA SER A 33 -3.82 15.47 -3.81
C SER A 33 -3.85 14.80 -5.20
N GLY A 34 -4.01 13.47 -5.22
CA GLY A 34 -4.22 12.69 -6.44
C GLY A 34 -5.67 12.65 -6.91
N ALA A 35 -6.62 13.13 -6.11
CA ALA A 35 -8.05 13.04 -6.39
C ALA A 35 -8.47 13.91 -7.57
N ALA A 36 -9.33 13.37 -8.42
CA ALA A 36 -9.90 14.05 -9.58
C ALA A 36 -11.21 13.35 -10.01
N PRO A 37 -12.04 13.97 -10.85
CA PRO A 37 -13.17 13.28 -11.47
C PRO A 37 -12.72 12.01 -12.19
N ILE A 38 -13.51 10.93 -12.06
CA ILE A 38 -13.25 9.66 -12.74
C ILE A 38 -13.34 9.84 -14.24
N THR A 39 -12.34 9.32 -14.98
CA THR A 39 -12.27 9.36 -16.44
C THR A 39 -12.44 7.99 -17.10
N LEU A 40 -12.35 6.90 -16.33
CA LEU A 40 -12.32 5.52 -16.82
C LEU A 40 -13.68 4.97 -17.24
N PHE A 41 -14.78 5.57 -16.76
CA PHE A 41 -16.17 5.21 -17.10
C PHE A 41 -17.14 6.36 -16.82
N ASP A 42 -18.39 6.28 -17.30
CA ASP A 42 -19.43 7.28 -17.02
C ASP A 42 -19.95 7.19 -15.59
N THR A 43 -19.76 8.24 -14.82
CA THR A 43 -20.15 8.34 -13.41
C THR A 43 -21.44 9.12 -13.18
N SER A 44 -22.18 9.52 -14.23
CA SER A 44 -23.36 10.40 -14.14
C SER A 44 -24.40 9.89 -13.13
N LEU A 45 -24.59 8.59 -13.03
CA LEU A 45 -25.56 7.93 -12.14
C LEU A 45 -24.93 7.45 -10.80
N PHE A 46 -23.64 7.68 -10.56
CA PHE A 46 -22.97 7.23 -9.35
C PHE A 46 -23.03 8.29 -8.24
N LYS A 47 -23.06 7.82 -6.98
CA LYS A 47 -23.01 8.71 -5.81
C LYS A 47 -21.64 9.37 -5.69
N THR A 48 -20.56 8.62 -5.87
CA THR A 48 -19.17 9.10 -5.93
C THR A 48 -18.73 9.19 -7.38
N LYS A 49 -18.24 10.37 -7.79
CA LYS A 49 -17.87 10.68 -9.18
C LYS A 49 -16.37 10.97 -9.35
N PHE A 50 -15.58 10.74 -8.32
CA PHE A 50 -14.14 11.01 -8.29
C PHE A 50 -13.38 9.83 -7.68
N ALA A 51 -12.09 9.76 -8.01
CA ALA A 51 -11.15 8.77 -7.52
C ALA A 51 -9.72 9.30 -7.65
N CYS A 52 -8.75 8.56 -7.15
CA CYS A 52 -7.34 8.80 -7.40
C CYS A 52 -6.85 7.83 -8.49
N GLU A 53 -7.00 8.21 -9.75
CA GLU A 53 -6.51 7.46 -10.91
C GLU A 53 -5.01 7.70 -11.12
N VAL A 54 -4.29 6.70 -11.64
CA VAL A 54 -2.91 6.86 -12.14
C VAL A 54 -2.95 7.70 -13.42
N LYS A 55 -2.17 8.79 -13.43
CA LYS A 55 -2.15 9.79 -14.51
C LYS A 55 -0.83 9.74 -15.26
N ASN A 56 -0.85 10.12 -16.54
CA ASN A 56 0.35 10.35 -17.37
C ASN A 56 1.33 9.15 -17.46
N LEU A 57 0.84 7.93 -17.26
CA LEU A 57 1.64 6.71 -17.38
C LEU A 57 1.45 6.10 -18.79
N ASN A 58 2.54 6.00 -19.54
CA ASN A 58 2.55 5.24 -20.78
C ASN A 58 3.09 3.82 -20.52
N ILE A 59 2.20 2.84 -20.51
CA ILE A 59 2.53 1.43 -20.27
C ILE A 59 3.59 0.91 -21.25
N ASN A 60 3.59 1.39 -22.50
CA ASN A 60 4.50 0.90 -23.54
C ASN A 60 5.96 1.37 -23.36
N ASP A 61 6.22 2.30 -22.43
CA ASP A 61 7.60 2.67 -22.08
C ASP A 61 8.29 1.59 -21.25
N TYR A 62 7.49 0.68 -20.65
CA TYR A 62 7.96 -0.39 -19.77
C TYR A 62 7.68 -1.79 -20.31
N LEU A 63 6.55 -1.99 -20.99
CA LEU A 63 6.06 -3.31 -21.42
C LEU A 63 5.82 -3.34 -22.92
N ASP A 64 6.18 -4.47 -23.55
CA ASP A 64 5.78 -4.70 -24.94
C ASP A 64 4.25 -4.64 -25.07
N ARG A 65 3.77 -3.97 -26.14
CA ARG A 65 2.34 -3.76 -26.36
C ARG A 65 1.52 -5.05 -26.45
N LYS A 66 2.11 -6.14 -26.99
CA LYS A 66 1.40 -7.43 -27.14
C LYS A 66 1.30 -8.11 -25.77
N GLU A 67 2.36 -8.04 -24.97
CA GLU A 67 2.37 -8.60 -23.62
C GLU A 67 1.44 -7.81 -22.68
N ALA A 68 1.47 -6.48 -22.72
CA ALA A 68 0.59 -5.64 -21.92
C ALA A 68 -0.91 -5.92 -22.16
N ARG A 69 -1.32 -6.27 -23.38
CA ARG A 69 -2.70 -6.65 -23.70
C ARG A 69 -3.17 -7.96 -23.07
N LYS A 70 -2.26 -8.82 -22.66
CA LYS A 70 -2.55 -10.08 -21.97
C LYS A 70 -2.71 -9.90 -20.45
N MET A 71 -2.49 -8.70 -19.95
CA MET A 71 -2.53 -8.35 -18.51
C MET A 71 -3.71 -7.43 -18.22
N ASP A 72 -4.32 -7.61 -17.04
CA ASP A 72 -5.21 -6.60 -16.46
C ASP A 72 -4.38 -5.39 -16.00
N ARG A 73 -5.04 -4.26 -15.78
CA ARG A 73 -4.40 -3.00 -15.39
C ARG A 73 -3.60 -3.12 -14.09
N TYR A 74 -4.11 -3.86 -13.07
CA TYR A 74 -3.37 -4.06 -11.82
C TYR A 74 -2.06 -4.82 -12.06
N THR A 75 -2.05 -5.82 -12.95
CA THR A 75 -0.84 -6.57 -13.31
C THR A 75 0.15 -5.68 -14.05
N GLN A 76 -0.33 -4.81 -14.95
CA GLN A 76 0.54 -3.84 -15.63
C GLN A 76 1.24 -2.91 -14.62
N PHE A 77 0.51 -2.41 -13.62
CA PHE A 77 1.09 -1.58 -12.56
C PHE A 77 2.10 -2.35 -11.71
N ALA A 78 1.78 -3.59 -11.32
CA ALA A 78 2.71 -4.46 -10.59
C ALA A 78 4.03 -4.67 -11.35
N MET A 79 3.93 -4.96 -12.66
CA MET A 79 5.10 -5.14 -13.53
C MET A 79 5.96 -3.88 -13.60
N ILE A 80 5.35 -2.71 -13.77
CA ILE A 80 6.08 -1.43 -13.88
C ILE A 80 6.77 -1.10 -12.56
N ALA A 81 6.07 -1.23 -11.43
CA ALA A 81 6.67 -1.02 -10.11
C ALA A 81 7.83 -2.00 -9.85
N ALA A 82 7.67 -3.28 -10.23
CA ALA A 82 8.74 -4.27 -10.10
C ALA A 82 9.94 -3.95 -11.00
N ILE A 83 9.72 -3.53 -12.26
CA ILE A 83 10.78 -3.10 -13.19
C ILE A 83 11.57 -1.94 -12.60
N GLN A 84 10.88 -0.94 -12.03
CA GLN A 84 11.54 0.20 -11.38
C GLN A 84 12.36 -0.27 -10.17
N ALA A 85 11.79 -1.10 -9.29
CA ALA A 85 12.46 -1.56 -8.07
C ALA A 85 13.70 -2.42 -8.38
N VAL A 86 13.61 -3.33 -9.36
CA VAL A 86 14.74 -4.16 -9.81
C VAL A 86 15.85 -3.29 -10.44
N LYS A 87 15.47 -2.26 -11.20
CA LYS A 87 16.44 -1.31 -11.76
C LYS A 87 17.11 -0.47 -10.67
N ASP A 88 16.33 0.03 -9.72
CA ASP A 88 16.81 0.89 -8.62
C ASP A 88 17.76 0.13 -7.67
N CYS A 89 17.50 -1.15 -7.39
CA CYS A 89 18.37 -1.95 -6.55
C CYS A 89 19.74 -2.27 -7.17
N GLY A 90 19.91 -2.05 -8.46
CA GLY A 90 21.19 -2.19 -9.16
C GLY A 90 21.70 -3.63 -9.25
N TRP A 91 20.81 -4.64 -9.27
CA TRP A 91 21.24 -6.03 -9.44
C TRP A 91 21.93 -6.26 -10.80
N ASP A 92 23.12 -6.88 -10.76
CA ASP A 92 23.62 -7.66 -11.89
C ASP A 92 23.01 -9.07 -11.76
N LEU A 93 22.02 -9.37 -12.60
CA LEU A 93 21.26 -10.61 -12.51
C LEU A 93 21.98 -11.84 -13.09
N GLU A 94 23.12 -11.66 -13.77
CA GLU A 94 23.88 -12.78 -14.37
C GLU A 94 24.56 -13.67 -13.30
N PRO A 95 25.23 -13.11 -12.27
CA PRO A 95 25.84 -13.91 -11.21
C PRO A 95 24.86 -14.32 -10.11
N GLU A 96 23.62 -13.79 -10.11
CA GLU A 96 22.66 -14.05 -9.04
C GLU A 96 22.09 -15.47 -9.09
N ASP A 97 21.97 -16.10 -7.91
CA ASP A 97 21.22 -17.36 -7.80
C ASP A 97 19.71 -17.09 -7.82
N LYS A 98 19.14 -17.13 -9.01
CA LYS A 98 17.71 -16.88 -9.26
C LYS A 98 16.77 -17.86 -8.53
N ASN A 99 17.28 -19.02 -8.06
CA ASN A 99 16.51 -19.95 -7.22
C ASN A 99 16.30 -19.40 -5.80
N ARG A 100 17.07 -18.38 -5.43
CA ARG A 100 17.04 -17.74 -4.12
C ARG A 100 16.39 -16.35 -4.15
N ILE A 101 15.85 -15.93 -5.31
CA ILE A 101 15.09 -14.69 -5.47
C ILE A 101 13.62 -15.03 -5.65
N GLY A 102 12.78 -14.52 -4.77
CA GLY A 102 11.33 -14.74 -4.79
C GLY A 102 10.53 -13.51 -5.22
N VAL A 103 9.21 -13.71 -5.39
CA VAL A 103 8.23 -12.66 -5.66
C VAL A 103 7.01 -12.87 -4.76
N VAL A 104 6.69 -11.90 -3.89
CA VAL A 104 5.51 -11.95 -3.02
C VAL A 104 4.76 -10.63 -3.14
N PHE A 105 3.55 -10.67 -3.66
CA PHE A 105 2.73 -9.47 -3.90
C PHE A 105 1.40 -9.53 -3.15
N GLY A 106 0.92 -8.38 -2.71
CA GLY A 106 -0.41 -8.20 -2.14
C GLY A 106 -1.40 -7.73 -3.21
N VAL A 107 -2.51 -8.45 -3.38
CA VAL A 107 -3.58 -8.09 -4.30
C VAL A 107 -4.91 -8.33 -3.61
N GLY A 108 -5.73 -7.28 -3.47
CA GLY A 108 -6.99 -7.36 -2.73
C GLY A 108 -8.12 -7.97 -3.54
N ILE A 109 -8.32 -7.49 -4.76
CA ILE A 109 -9.44 -7.86 -5.63
C ILE A 109 -8.91 -8.51 -6.94
N GLY A 110 -7.84 -7.97 -7.52
CA GLY A 110 -7.29 -8.45 -8.79
C GLY A 110 -8.05 -7.91 -10.01
N GLY A 111 -8.23 -8.73 -11.04
CA GLY A 111 -8.74 -8.32 -12.35
C GLY A 111 -10.24 -8.06 -12.42
N ILE A 112 -10.81 -7.30 -11.50
CA ILE A 112 -12.25 -6.99 -11.45
C ILE A 112 -12.73 -6.25 -12.70
N LYS A 113 -11.90 -5.38 -13.28
CA LYS A 113 -12.24 -4.69 -14.53
C LYS A 113 -12.37 -5.66 -15.70
N THR A 114 -11.43 -6.58 -15.85
CA THR A 114 -11.51 -7.65 -16.85
C THR A 114 -12.75 -8.51 -16.64
N PHE A 115 -13.06 -8.86 -15.37
CA PHE A 115 -14.28 -9.61 -15.04
C PHE A 115 -15.55 -8.85 -15.46
N GLU A 116 -15.65 -7.57 -15.11
CA GLU A 116 -16.78 -6.71 -15.49
C GLU A 116 -16.97 -6.69 -17.01
N GLU A 117 -15.91 -6.43 -17.77
CA GLU A 117 -15.95 -6.32 -19.23
C GLU A 117 -16.39 -7.63 -19.89
N GLU A 118 -15.79 -8.76 -19.52
CA GLU A 118 -16.05 -10.07 -20.15
C GLU A 118 -17.44 -10.61 -19.81
N VAL A 119 -17.87 -10.47 -18.54
CA VAL A 119 -19.19 -10.92 -18.09
C VAL A 119 -20.30 -10.05 -18.67
N SER A 120 -20.11 -8.73 -18.72
CA SER A 120 -21.07 -7.81 -19.34
C SER A 120 -21.19 -8.07 -20.84
N TYR A 121 -20.08 -8.28 -21.54
CA TYR A 121 -20.09 -8.64 -22.96
C TYR A 121 -20.90 -9.95 -23.19
N TYR A 122 -20.64 -10.98 -22.42
CA TYR A 122 -21.37 -12.24 -22.52
C TYR A 122 -22.86 -12.07 -22.23
N ALA A 123 -23.21 -11.34 -21.15
CA ALA A 123 -24.61 -11.11 -20.78
C ALA A 123 -25.42 -10.39 -21.85
N LEU A 124 -24.80 -9.46 -22.59
CA LEU A 124 -25.43 -8.69 -23.68
C LEU A 124 -25.44 -9.44 -25.03
N ASN A 125 -24.68 -10.53 -25.19
CA ASN A 125 -24.50 -11.23 -26.46
C ASN A 125 -24.68 -12.76 -26.31
N GLN A 126 -25.57 -13.22 -25.44
CA GLN A 126 -25.75 -14.65 -25.12
C GLN A 126 -26.13 -15.49 -26.36
N GLU A 127 -26.83 -14.92 -27.33
CA GLU A 127 -27.22 -15.57 -28.58
C GLU A 127 -26.01 -16.01 -29.45
N ASN A 128 -24.85 -15.40 -29.23
CA ASN A 128 -23.60 -15.74 -29.93
C ASN A 128 -22.82 -16.89 -29.27
N GLY A 129 -23.35 -17.47 -28.18
CA GLY A 129 -22.68 -18.46 -27.34
C GLY A 129 -21.57 -17.90 -26.45
N PRO A 130 -20.92 -18.72 -25.63
CA PRO A 130 -19.93 -18.28 -24.67
C PRO A 130 -18.58 -17.95 -25.35
N LYS A 131 -18.44 -16.72 -25.82
CA LYS A 131 -17.20 -16.21 -26.40
C LYS A 131 -16.49 -15.31 -25.39
N PHE A 132 -15.48 -15.83 -24.74
CA PHE A 132 -14.61 -15.10 -23.80
C PHE A 132 -13.22 -14.90 -24.40
N ASN A 133 -12.52 -13.85 -23.95
CA ASN A 133 -11.11 -13.66 -24.27
C ASN A 133 -10.28 -14.85 -23.76
N PRO A 134 -9.37 -15.44 -24.58
CA PRO A 134 -8.51 -16.54 -24.12
C PRO A 134 -7.67 -16.21 -22.87
N PHE A 135 -7.40 -14.94 -22.63
CA PHE A 135 -6.69 -14.46 -21.46
C PHE A 135 -7.61 -14.03 -20.30
N PHE A 136 -8.93 -14.25 -20.39
CA PHE A 136 -9.89 -13.83 -19.36
C PHE A 136 -9.47 -14.32 -17.97
N ILE A 137 -9.30 -15.63 -17.80
CA ILE A 137 -8.92 -16.19 -16.50
C ILE A 137 -7.53 -15.71 -16.05
N PRO A 138 -6.46 -15.80 -16.87
CA PRO A 138 -5.15 -15.26 -16.48
C PRO A 138 -5.15 -13.78 -16.12
N LYS A 139 -5.97 -12.95 -16.77
CA LYS A 139 -6.08 -11.53 -16.44
C LYS A 139 -6.82 -11.29 -15.12
N MET A 140 -7.80 -12.16 -14.80
CA MET A 140 -8.67 -12.00 -13.63
C MET A 140 -8.00 -12.44 -12.33
N ILE A 141 -7.29 -13.57 -12.34
CA ILE A 141 -6.75 -14.16 -11.10
C ILE A 141 -5.60 -13.32 -10.53
N ALA A 142 -5.65 -13.13 -9.22
CA ALA A 142 -4.81 -12.16 -8.51
C ALA A 142 -3.31 -12.53 -8.44
N ASP A 143 -2.97 -13.81 -8.54
CA ASP A 143 -1.59 -14.33 -8.43
C ASP A 143 -0.73 -14.09 -9.68
N ILE A 144 -1.36 -13.75 -10.80
CA ILE A 144 -0.67 -13.53 -12.07
C ILE A 144 0.34 -12.37 -12.00
N ALA A 145 0.13 -11.38 -11.16
CA ALA A 145 1.10 -10.31 -10.96
C ALA A 145 2.46 -10.87 -10.51
N ALA A 146 2.49 -11.70 -9.48
CA ALA A 146 3.72 -12.35 -9.01
C ALA A 146 4.29 -13.32 -10.06
N GLY A 147 3.43 -14.08 -10.74
CA GLY A 147 3.81 -14.98 -11.82
C GLY A 147 4.49 -14.28 -12.99
N GLN A 148 3.94 -13.16 -13.46
CA GLN A 148 4.51 -12.39 -14.58
C GLN A 148 5.86 -11.76 -14.24
N ILE A 149 6.04 -11.24 -13.02
CA ILE A 149 7.33 -10.72 -12.54
C ILE A 149 8.39 -11.85 -12.53
N SER A 150 8.03 -13.00 -11.97
CA SER A 150 8.90 -14.18 -11.93
C SER A 150 9.31 -14.65 -13.34
N ILE A 151 8.37 -14.72 -14.28
CA ILE A 151 8.62 -15.10 -15.68
C ILE A 151 9.57 -14.10 -16.35
N MET A 152 9.35 -12.80 -16.16
CA MET A 152 10.18 -11.76 -16.78
C MET A 152 11.66 -11.86 -16.40
N TYR A 153 11.95 -12.14 -15.13
CA TYR A 153 13.32 -12.14 -14.61
C TYR A 153 13.94 -13.53 -14.45
N GLY A 154 13.14 -14.58 -14.60
CA GLY A 154 13.58 -15.97 -14.34
C GLY A 154 13.83 -16.23 -12.86
N PHE A 155 13.04 -15.62 -11.96
CA PHE A 155 13.14 -15.88 -10.52
C PHE A 155 12.39 -17.15 -10.15
N HIS A 156 13.05 -18.08 -9.47
CA HIS A 156 12.54 -19.42 -9.13
C HIS A 156 12.35 -19.62 -7.62
N GLY A 157 12.58 -18.59 -6.81
CA GLY A 157 12.32 -18.63 -5.37
C GLY A 157 10.81 -18.66 -5.05
N PRO A 158 10.42 -18.45 -3.78
CA PRO A 158 9.00 -18.38 -3.39
C PRO A 158 8.21 -17.40 -4.26
N ASN A 159 7.06 -17.84 -4.81
CA ASN A 159 6.25 -17.05 -5.72
C ASN A 159 4.76 -17.23 -5.40
N TYR A 160 4.12 -16.22 -4.86
CA TYR A 160 2.69 -16.23 -4.52
C TYR A 160 2.17 -14.82 -4.21
N ILE A 161 0.85 -14.72 -4.00
CA ILE A 161 0.23 -13.49 -3.50
C ILE A 161 -0.35 -13.68 -2.10
N THR A 162 -0.51 -12.56 -1.39
CA THR A 162 -1.34 -12.46 -0.18
C THR A 162 -2.62 -11.72 -0.51
N ALA A 163 -3.74 -12.20 0.01
CA ALA A 163 -5.05 -11.56 -0.15
C ALA A 163 -5.70 -11.40 1.23
N SER A 164 -5.66 -10.20 1.77
CA SER A 164 -6.23 -9.77 3.05
C SER A 164 -6.82 -8.36 2.95
N ALA A 165 -7.59 -8.14 1.88
CA ALA A 165 -8.20 -6.85 1.54
C ALA A 165 -7.16 -5.72 1.57
N CYS A 166 -7.41 -4.63 2.32
CA CYS A 166 -6.51 -3.48 2.38
C CYS A 166 -5.15 -3.79 3.02
N ALA A 167 -5.01 -4.88 3.79
CA ALA A 167 -3.76 -5.29 4.41
C ALA A 167 -2.88 -6.18 3.51
N SER A 168 -3.34 -6.49 2.28
CA SER A 168 -2.68 -7.48 1.40
C SER A 168 -1.19 -7.20 1.20
N SER A 169 -0.80 -6.01 0.79
CA SER A 169 0.62 -5.73 0.52
C SER A 169 1.48 -5.60 1.78
N SER A 170 0.92 -5.18 2.92
CA SER A 170 1.66 -5.24 4.19
C SER A 170 1.92 -6.68 4.63
N ASN A 171 0.94 -7.59 4.42
CA ASN A 171 1.16 -9.02 4.65
C ASN A 171 2.19 -9.61 3.67
N ALA A 172 2.19 -9.17 2.39
CA ALA A 172 3.22 -9.57 1.43
C ALA A 172 4.63 -9.18 1.89
N LEU A 173 4.79 -7.95 2.41
CA LEU A 173 6.05 -7.48 2.99
C LEU A 173 6.44 -8.28 4.25
N ALA A 174 5.49 -8.56 5.14
CA ALA A 174 5.71 -9.35 6.34
C ALA A 174 6.14 -10.78 6.01
N ASP A 175 5.50 -11.42 5.03
CA ASP A 175 5.85 -12.76 4.57
C ASP A 175 7.23 -12.77 3.89
N ALA A 176 7.51 -11.81 3.01
CA ALA A 176 8.82 -11.66 2.37
C ALA A 176 9.94 -11.46 3.40
N PHE A 177 9.72 -10.60 4.39
CA PHE A 177 10.62 -10.42 5.52
C PHE A 177 10.89 -11.73 6.26
N ASN A 178 9.83 -12.47 6.62
CA ASN A 178 9.96 -13.75 7.30
C ASN A 178 10.69 -14.81 6.47
N LEU A 179 10.44 -14.90 5.17
CA LEU A 179 11.12 -15.84 4.28
C LEU A 179 12.63 -15.55 4.19
N ILE A 180 13.02 -14.28 4.12
CA ILE A 180 14.43 -13.89 4.07
C ILE A 180 15.12 -14.14 5.41
N ARG A 181 14.55 -13.67 6.53
CA ARG A 181 15.16 -13.84 7.86
C ARG A 181 15.32 -15.28 8.30
N LEU A 182 14.43 -16.17 7.79
CA LEU A 182 14.52 -17.63 7.97
C LEU A 182 15.45 -18.32 6.96
N GLY A 183 16.13 -17.57 6.09
CA GLY A 183 17.05 -18.10 5.10
C GLY A 183 16.39 -18.91 3.96
N LYS A 184 15.11 -18.67 3.65
CA LYS A 184 14.38 -19.33 2.55
C LYS A 184 14.60 -18.64 1.21
N ALA A 185 14.94 -17.34 1.22
CA ALA A 185 15.33 -16.55 0.06
C ALA A 185 16.49 -15.64 0.44
N ASN A 186 17.28 -15.19 -0.55
CA ASN A 186 18.28 -14.13 -0.36
C ASN A 186 17.67 -12.75 -0.61
N ALA A 187 16.71 -12.68 -1.54
CA ALA A 187 15.98 -11.48 -1.82
C ALA A 187 14.56 -11.80 -2.31
N ILE A 188 13.65 -10.85 -2.14
CA ILE A 188 12.26 -10.95 -2.60
C ILE A 188 11.83 -9.62 -3.20
N VAL A 189 11.27 -9.68 -4.40
CA VAL A 189 10.50 -8.59 -5.01
C VAL A 189 9.14 -8.59 -4.32
N ALA A 190 8.96 -7.67 -3.36
CA ALA A 190 7.80 -7.63 -2.48
C ALA A 190 6.99 -6.35 -2.70
N GLY A 191 5.68 -6.44 -2.74
CA GLY A 191 4.87 -5.26 -2.97
C GLY A 191 3.38 -5.53 -3.05
N GLY A 192 2.66 -4.68 -3.77
CA GLY A 192 1.25 -4.89 -4.05
C GLY A 192 0.74 -4.01 -5.17
N ALA A 193 -0.37 -4.42 -5.77
CA ALA A 193 -1.01 -3.71 -6.86
C ALA A 193 -2.53 -3.86 -6.82
N GLU A 194 -3.24 -2.80 -7.24
CA GLU A 194 -4.70 -2.81 -7.37
C GLU A 194 -5.15 -1.82 -8.45
N ALA A 195 -6.21 -2.17 -9.20
CA ALA A 195 -6.81 -1.30 -10.20
C ALA A 195 -8.33 -1.52 -10.27
N ALA A 196 -9.04 -1.19 -9.17
CA ALA A 196 -10.46 -1.47 -9.02
C ALA A 196 -11.37 -0.27 -9.39
N ILE A 197 -10.83 0.79 -10.01
CA ILE A 197 -11.63 1.94 -10.47
C ILE A 197 -12.37 1.56 -11.76
N CYS A 198 -13.50 0.90 -11.60
CA CYS A 198 -14.45 0.52 -12.64
C CYS A 198 -15.87 0.63 -12.09
N ALA A 199 -16.89 0.48 -12.94
CA ALA A 199 -18.27 0.66 -12.53
C ALA A 199 -18.67 -0.30 -11.39
N THR A 200 -18.29 -1.57 -11.49
CA THR A 200 -18.55 -2.58 -10.47
C THR A 200 -17.81 -2.28 -9.16
N GLY A 201 -16.54 -1.89 -9.23
CA GLY A 201 -15.74 -1.56 -8.04
C GLY A 201 -16.30 -0.34 -7.30
N VAL A 202 -16.46 0.78 -7.99
CA VAL A 202 -17.04 2.01 -7.39
C VAL A 202 -18.47 1.79 -6.94
N GLY A 203 -19.30 1.11 -7.74
CA GLY A 203 -20.68 0.79 -7.41
C GLY A 203 -20.79 -0.07 -6.15
N GLY A 204 -19.93 -1.10 -6.02
CA GLY A 204 -19.89 -1.97 -4.86
C GLY A 204 -19.55 -1.22 -3.56
N PHE A 205 -18.54 -0.39 -3.57
CA PHE A 205 -18.17 0.44 -2.40
C PHE A 205 -19.19 1.55 -2.12
N ASN A 206 -19.84 2.12 -3.15
CA ASN A 206 -20.97 3.05 -2.95
C ASN A 206 -22.17 2.37 -2.27
N ALA A 207 -22.47 1.11 -2.61
CA ALA A 207 -23.55 0.34 -1.98
C ALA A 207 -23.29 0.11 -0.48
N MET A 208 -22.03 0.04 -0.07
CA MET A 208 -21.60 -0.08 1.32
C MET A 208 -21.50 1.28 2.06
N HIS A 209 -21.75 2.40 1.39
CA HIS A 209 -21.53 3.75 1.93
C HIS A 209 -20.11 3.98 2.44
N ALA A 210 -19.10 3.36 1.82
CA ALA A 210 -17.73 3.44 2.25
C ALA A 210 -16.93 4.59 1.60
N LEU A 211 -17.42 5.08 0.43
CA LEU A 211 -16.75 6.15 -0.32
C LEU A 211 -17.30 7.53 0.06
N SER A 212 -16.40 8.52 0.10
CA SER A 212 -16.79 9.91 0.18
C SER A 212 -17.68 10.32 -1.01
N THR A 213 -18.64 11.20 -0.76
CA THR A 213 -19.54 11.76 -1.77
C THR A 213 -19.33 13.26 -1.98
N ARG A 214 -18.22 13.81 -1.54
CA ARG A 214 -17.83 15.23 -1.68
C ARG A 214 -17.41 15.56 -3.12
N ASN A 215 -18.35 15.42 -4.06
CA ASN A 215 -18.08 15.57 -5.50
C ASN A 215 -17.68 16.98 -5.94
N ASP A 216 -18.04 18.01 -5.17
CA ASP A 216 -17.78 19.41 -5.52
C ASP A 216 -16.33 19.80 -5.23
N GLU A 217 -15.64 19.10 -4.31
CA GLU A 217 -14.27 19.36 -3.90
C GLU A 217 -13.48 18.04 -3.74
N PRO A 218 -13.25 17.28 -4.84
CA PRO A 218 -12.60 15.97 -4.77
C PRO A 218 -11.24 15.99 -4.03
N GLU A 219 -10.42 17.02 -4.26
CA GLU A 219 -9.09 17.15 -3.67
C GLU A 219 -9.14 17.28 -2.14
N LYS A 220 -10.28 17.72 -1.58
CA LYS A 220 -10.49 17.89 -0.15
C LYS A 220 -11.30 16.76 0.49
N ALA A 221 -11.70 15.74 -0.29
CA ALA A 221 -12.61 14.71 0.20
C ALA A 221 -11.94 13.74 1.19
N SER A 222 -10.69 13.33 0.95
CA SER A 222 -9.93 12.55 1.94
C SER A 222 -9.34 13.48 2.99
N ARG A 223 -9.93 13.44 4.20
CA ARG A 223 -9.57 14.30 5.34
C ARG A 223 -9.50 13.50 6.65
N PRO A 224 -8.53 12.58 6.75
CA PRO A 224 -8.41 11.74 7.93
C PRO A 224 -8.34 12.57 9.21
N PHE A 225 -9.01 12.05 10.25
CA PHE A 225 -9.11 12.68 11.58
C PHE A 225 -9.92 13.97 11.67
N SER A 226 -10.51 14.48 10.60
CA SER A 226 -11.41 15.63 10.63
C SER A 226 -12.85 15.21 10.93
N ALA A 227 -13.62 16.04 11.65
CA ALA A 227 -15.01 15.72 12.01
C ALA A 227 -15.91 15.55 10.79
N SER A 228 -15.68 16.33 9.74
CA SER A 228 -16.50 16.33 8.52
C SER A 228 -16.11 15.24 7.49
N ARG A 229 -15.25 14.27 7.86
CA ARG A 229 -14.90 13.13 6.99
C ARG A 229 -16.11 12.25 6.73
N ASP A 230 -16.28 11.77 5.51
CA ASP A 230 -17.48 11.04 5.06
C ASP A 230 -17.19 9.72 4.32
N GLY A 231 -15.92 9.25 4.35
CA GLY A 231 -15.50 8.03 3.68
C GLY A 231 -14.18 8.19 2.95
N PHE A 232 -13.66 7.09 2.40
CA PHE A 232 -12.40 7.12 1.67
C PHE A 232 -12.56 7.48 0.19
N ILE A 233 -11.47 7.87 -0.45
CA ILE A 233 -11.38 7.98 -1.91
C ILE A 233 -10.75 6.70 -2.46
N MET A 234 -11.42 6.00 -3.39
CA MET A 234 -10.85 4.86 -4.07
C MET A 234 -9.66 5.29 -4.93
N ALA A 235 -8.59 4.50 -4.93
CA ALA A 235 -7.41 4.72 -5.73
C ALA A 235 -6.94 3.44 -6.42
N GLU A 236 -6.07 3.61 -7.42
CA GLU A 236 -5.38 2.52 -8.10
C GLU A 236 -3.86 2.77 -8.06
N GLY A 237 -3.07 1.71 -8.22
CA GLY A 237 -1.62 1.83 -8.29
C GLY A 237 -0.89 0.57 -7.88
N ALA A 238 0.44 0.71 -7.71
CA ALA A 238 1.33 -0.33 -7.21
C ALA A 238 2.51 0.27 -6.45
N GLY A 239 2.98 -0.46 -5.44
CA GLY A 239 4.26 -0.24 -4.78
C GLY A 239 5.08 -1.52 -4.78
N CYS A 240 6.39 -1.40 -4.95
CA CYS A 240 7.31 -2.52 -4.92
C CYS A 240 8.59 -2.14 -4.17
N LEU A 241 9.00 -3.00 -3.25
CA LEU A 241 10.25 -2.92 -2.51
C LEU A 241 11.07 -4.17 -2.79
N ILE A 242 12.37 -4.01 -2.99
CA ILE A 242 13.29 -5.14 -2.95
C ILE A 242 13.73 -5.32 -1.51
N LEU A 243 13.27 -6.41 -0.89
CA LEU A 243 13.75 -6.86 0.41
C LEU A 243 14.91 -7.84 0.19
N GLU A 244 16.01 -7.63 0.89
CA GLU A 244 17.25 -8.37 0.67
C GLU A 244 17.95 -8.71 1.98
N GLU A 245 18.57 -9.86 2.06
CA GLU A 245 19.40 -10.24 3.21
C GLU A 245 20.61 -9.31 3.28
N LEU A 246 20.91 -8.82 4.48
CA LEU A 246 21.91 -7.76 4.69
C LEU A 246 23.30 -8.12 4.15
N GLU A 247 23.82 -9.32 4.46
CA GLU A 247 25.17 -9.70 4.02
C GLU A 247 25.22 -9.91 2.50
N HIS A 248 24.13 -10.39 1.89
CA HIS A 248 23.98 -10.46 0.45
C HIS A 248 24.04 -9.05 -0.18
N ALA A 249 23.26 -8.10 0.37
CA ALA A 249 23.26 -6.71 -0.08
C ALA A 249 24.65 -6.04 0.04
N LYS A 250 25.34 -6.25 1.17
CA LYS A 250 26.69 -5.72 1.41
C LYS A 250 27.74 -6.32 0.46
N ALA A 251 27.66 -7.62 0.20
CA ALA A 251 28.62 -8.32 -0.68
C ALA A 251 28.63 -7.76 -2.11
N ARG A 252 27.49 -7.26 -2.59
CA ARG A 252 27.36 -6.63 -3.91
C ARG A 252 27.45 -5.09 -3.89
N GLY A 253 27.67 -4.49 -2.71
CA GLY A 253 27.74 -3.02 -2.56
C GLY A 253 26.43 -2.30 -2.80
N ALA A 254 25.29 -2.92 -2.45
CA ALA A 254 23.97 -2.36 -2.65
C ALA A 254 23.76 -1.03 -1.91
N LYS A 255 23.00 -0.13 -2.50
CA LYS A 255 22.38 0.98 -1.78
C LYS A 255 21.35 0.40 -0.80
N ILE A 256 21.38 0.84 0.43
CA ILE A 256 20.42 0.45 1.47
C ILE A 256 19.59 1.68 1.87
N TYR A 257 18.28 1.60 1.72
CA TYR A 257 17.34 2.66 2.08
C TYR A 257 17.02 2.66 3.57
N ALA A 258 16.71 1.49 4.11
CA ALA A 258 16.34 1.25 5.50
C ALA A 258 16.50 -0.23 5.83
N GLU A 259 16.45 -0.57 7.10
CA GLU A 259 16.32 -1.95 7.56
C GLU A 259 14.87 -2.24 7.95
N MET A 260 14.27 -3.31 7.46
CA MET A 260 13.00 -3.83 7.96
C MET A 260 13.30 -4.69 9.18
N VAL A 261 12.73 -4.33 10.33
CA VAL A 261 13.13 -4.93 11.62
C VAL A 261 12.01 -5.70 12.31
N GLY A 262 10.77 -5.48 11.91
CA GLY A 262 9.64 -6.17 12.51
C GLY A 262 8.40 -6.14 11.65
N ALA A 263 7.54 -7.13 11.87
CA ALA A 263 6.22 -7.24 11.28
C ALA A 263 5.22 -7.80 12.31
N GLY A 264 4.04 -7.21 12.36
CA GLY A 264 2.93 -7.66 13.20
C GLY A 264 1.71 -8.02 12.36
N MET A 265 0.97 -9.01 12.81
CA MET A 265 -0.34 -9.38 12.27
C MET A 265 -1.31 -9.62 13.42
N SER A 266 -2.58 -9.26 13.22
CA SER A 266 -3.67 -9.53 14.17
C SER A 266 -5.02 -9.60 13.44
N ALA A 267 -6.06 -9.94 14.16
CA ALA A 267 -7.44 -9.87 13.67
C ALA A 267 -8.31 -9.08 14.65
N ASP A 268 -9.25 -8.28 14.12
CA ASP A 268 -10.27 -7.61 14.96
C ASP A 268 -11.26 -8.59 15.56
N ALA A 269 -11.57 -9.67 14.87
CA ALA A 269 -12.57 -10.67 15.27
C ALA A 269 -13.90 -10.04 15.71
N HIS A 270 -14.33 -8.98 15.02
CA HIS A 270 -15.46 -8.14 15.41
C HIS A 270 -16.57 -8.05 14.34
N HIS A 271 -16.25 -7.53 13.16
CA HIS A 271 -17.22 -7.30 12.08
C HIS A 271 -16.55 -7.46 10.70
N ILE A 272 -17.35 -7.78 9.68
CA ILE A 272 -16.84 -8.04 8.33
C ILE A 272 -16.20 -6.81 7.66
N THR A 273 -16.64 -5.60 7.97
CA THR A 273 -16.17 -4.36 7.34
C THR A 273 -15.81 -3.25 8.32
N ALA A 274 -16.27 -3.29 9.56
CA ALA A 274 -15.99 -2.26 10.56
C ALA A 274 -14.82 -2.66 11.46
N SER A 275 -13.94 -1.71 11.75
CA SER A 275 -12.89 -1.87 12.78
C SER A 275 -13.49 -2.05 14.17
N HIS A 276 -12.77 -2.72 15.06
CA HIS A 276 -13.18 -2.83 16.46
C HIS A 276 -13.22 -1.42 17.09
N PRO A 277 -14.34 -0.99 17.70
CA PRO A 277 -14.52 0.41 18.14
C PRO A 277 -13.49 0.87 19.17
N GLU A 278 -12.96 -0.05 19.99
CA GLU A 278 -11.88 0.24 20.94
C GLU A 278 -10.48 -0.04 20.37
N GLY A 279 -10.36 -0.27 19.08
CA GLY A 279 -9.06 -0.45 18.41
C GLY A 279 -8.28 -1.70 18.82
N LEU A 280 -8.96 -2.75 19.29
CA LEU A 280 -8.26 -3.95 19.82
C LEU A 280 -7.30 -4.57 18.82
N GLY A 281 -7.74 -4.82 17.57
CA GLY A 281 -6.88 -5.41 16.53
C GLY A 281 -5.74 -4.47 16.14
N ALA A 282 -6.01 -3.16 16.02
CA ALA A 282 -5.00 -2.14 15.75
C ALA A 282 -3.94 -2.06 16.87
N LYS A 283 -4.36 -2.16 18.12
CA LYS A 283 -3.46 -2.24 19.28
C LYS A 283 -2.57 -3.48 19.21
N LEU A 284 -3.18 -4.65 19.05
CA LEU A 284 -2.46 -5.92 19.03
C LEU A 284 -1.44 -5.98 17.88
N VAL A 285 -1.79 -5.49 16.69
CA VAL A 285 -0.88 -5.54 15.54
C VAL A 285 0.35 -4.66 15.76
N MET A 286 0.21 -3.46 16.33
CA MET A 286 1.33 -2.59 16.67
C MET A 286 2.20 -3.19 17.78
N GLN A 287 1.59 -3.78 18.83
CA GLN A 287 2.32 -4.48 19.89
C GLN A 287 3.13 -5.65 19.33
N ASN A 288 2.51 -6.50 18.50
CA ASN A 288 3.19 -7.62 17.85
C ASN A 288 4.36 -7.17 16.96
N ALA A 289 4.19 -6.06 16.23
CA ALA A 289 5.25 -5.52 15.38
C ALA A 289 6.44 -4.97 16.19
N LEU A 290 6.18 -4.27 17.29
CA LEU A 290 7.21 -3.78 18.21
C LEU A 290 7.94 -4.95 18.91
N GLU A 291 7.21 -5.97 19.36
CA GLU A 291 7.78 -7.17 19.96
C GLU A 291 8.69 -7.91 18.97
N ASP A 292 8.24 -8.11 17.73
CA ASP A 292 9.03 -8.75 16.67
C ASP A 292 10.27 -7.95 16.30
N ALA A 293 10.18 -6.60 16.33
CA ALA A 293 11.30 -5.70 16.13
C ALA A 293 12.28 -5.62 17.33
N GLY A 294 11.87 -6.11 18.49
CA GLY A 294 12.61 -5.91 19.74
C GLY A 294 12.71 -4.43 20.15
N MET A 295 11.75 -3.61 19.75
CA MET A 295 11.76 -2.15 19.95
C MET A 295 10.72 -1.71 20.99
N LYS A 296 11.05 -0.61 21.67
CA LYS A 296 10.14 0.07 22.59
C LYS A 296 9.37 1.18 21.88
N PRO A 297 8.16 1.56 22.37
CA PRO A 297 7.38 2.66 21.80
C PRO A 297 8.15 3.97 21.61
N GLU A 298 9.06 4.32 22.55
CA GLU A 298 9.85 5.56 22.50
C GLU A 298 10.91 5.60 21.40
N GLU A 299 11.18 4.48 20.76
CA GLU A 299 12.13 4.39 19.64
C GLU A 299 11.48 4.66 18.28
N ILE A 300 10.13 4.76 18.22
CA ILE A 300 9.39 5.08 17.02
C ILE A 300 9.18 6.59 16.93
N ASP A 301 9.59 7.18 15.81
CA ASP A 301 9.44 8.62 15.54
C ASP A 301 8.28 8.94 14.59
N TYR A 302 7.81 7.96 13.82
CA TYR A 302 6.78 8.15 12.81
C TYR A 302 5.84 6.94 12.72
N ILE A 303 4.54 7.22 12.61
CA ILE A 303 3.51 6.23 12.26
C ILE A 303 2.80 6.68 10.98
N ASN A 304 2.94 5.91 9.90
CA ASN A 304 2.07 6.01 8.74
C ASN A 304 0.81 5.19 9.05
N VAL A 305 -0.29 5.87 9.30
CA VAL A 305 -1.52 5.24 9.75
C VAL A 305 -2.35 4.68 8.60
N HIS A 306 -3.23 3.75 8.93
CA HIS A 306 -4.26 3.34 7.97
C HIS A 306 -5.15 4.52 7.59
N GLY A 307 -5.68 5.29 8.54
CA GLY A 307 -6.26 6.62 8.39
C GLY A 307 -7.04 6.84 7.08
N THR A 308 -8.16 6.13 6.89
CA THR A 308 -8.89 6.11 5.61
C THR A 308 -9.88 7.25 5.44
N SER A 309 -9.98 8.18 6.40
CA SER A 309 -11.02 9.22 6.39
C SER A 309 -12.42 8.63 6.62
N THR A 310 -12.50 7.53 7.37
CA THR A 310 -13.76 6.92 7.84
C THR A 310 -13.96 7.21 9.32
N HIS A 311 -15.21 7.44 9.73
CA HIS A 311 -15.49 7.92 11.09
C HIS A 311 -14.95 6.95 12.15
N VAL A 312 -15.39 5.70 12.15
CA VAL A 312 -15.01 4.70 13.17
C VAL A 312 -13.54 4.30 13.05
N GLY A 313 -13.03 4.14 11.81
CA GLY A 313 -11.65 3.69 11.57
C GLY A 313 -10.61 4.62 12.16
N ASP A 314 -10.75 5.91 11.90
CA ASP A 314 -9.78 6.92 12.36
C ASP A 314 -9.80 7.08 13.89
N ILE A 315 -11.00 7.06 14.53
CA ILE A 315 -11.13 7.08 16.00
C ILE A 315 -10.48 5.86 16.63
N SER A 316 -10.80 4.68 16.11
CA SER A 316 -10.28 3.39 16.58
C SER A 316 -8.75 3.35 16.53
N GLU A 317 -8.16 3.80 15.42
CA GLU A 317 -6.70 3.83 15.27
C GLU A 317 -6.04 4.86 16.20
N ALA A 318 -6.60 6.06 16.33
CA ALA A 318 -6.08 7.08 17.26
C ALA A 318 -6.10 6.59 18.71
N LYS A 319 -7.17 5.92 19.16
CA LYS A 319 -7.25 5.28 20.48
C LYS A 319 -6.17 4.21 20.65
N ALA A 320 -6.01 3.32 19.67
CA ALA A 320 -5.00 2.26 19.71
C ALA A 320 -3.57 2.80 19.80
N ILE A 321 -3.24 3.86 19.06
CA ILE A 321 -1.92 4.51 19.15
C ILE A 321 -1.67 5.04 20.56
N LYS A 322 -2.64 5.73 21.18
CA LYS A 322 -2.50 6.21 22.55
C LYS A 322 -2.27 5.07 23.56
N GLU A 323 -2.98 3.97 23.42
CA GLU A 323 -2.83 2.83 24.32
C GLU A 323 -1.49 2.10 24.18
N VAL A 324 -0.97 1.98 22.94
CA VAL A 324 0.32 1.30 22.68
C VAL A 324 1.50 2.17 23.06
N PHE A 325 1.45 3.45 22.71
CA PHE A 325 2.60 4.36 22.85
C PHE A 325 2.60 5.18 24.13
N GLY A 326 1.46 5.29 24.86
CA GLY A 326 1.36 6.07 26.09
C GLY A 326 1.88 7.51 25.89
N ASP A 327 2.78 7.96 26.76
CA ASP A 327 3.40 9.31 26.68
C ASP A 327 4.27 9.48 25.41
N ALA A 328 4.75 8.40 24.81
CA ALA A 328 5.52 8.48 23.55
C ALA A 328 4.64 8.88 22.36
N ALA A 329 3.33 8.61 22.40
CA ALA A 329 2.38 8.99 21.33
C ALA A 329 2.41 10.50 21.05
N TYR A 330 2.64 11.32 22.08
CA TYR A 330 2.70 12.79 21.96
C TYR A 330 4.05 13.33 21.46
N LYS A 331 5.03 12.44 21.27
CA LYS A 331 6.40 12.81 20.85
C LYS A 331 6.74 12.35 19.45
N LEU A 332 5.91 11.50 18.84
CA LEU A 332 6.08 11.01 17.47
C LEU A 332 5.17 11.77 16.51
N ASN A 333 5.45 11.65 15.20
CA ASN A 333 4.57 12.12 14.15
C ASN A 333 3.63 11.01 13.68
N ILE A 334 2.40 11.37 13.39
CA ILE A 334 1.39 10.53 12.77
C ILE A 334 1.01 11.16 11.45
N SER A 335 0.89 10.41 10.37
CA SER A 335 0.27 10.94 9.16
C SER A 335 -0.45 9.87 8.33
N SER A 336 -1.55 10.27 7.68
CA SER A 336 -2.21 9.47 6.66
C SER A 336 -1.84 9.99 5.28
N THR A 337 -1.00 9.25 4.56
CA THR A 337 -0.68 9.54 3.17
C THR A 337 -1.87 9.29 2.23
N LYS A 338 -2.91 8.56 2.69
CA LYS A 338 -4.17 8.40 1.95
C LYS A 338 -4.94 9.70 1.74
N SER A 339 -4.66 10.74 2.52
CA SER A 339 -5.19 12.08 2.26
C SER A 339 -4.77 12.62 0.89
N MET A 340 -3.62 12.15 0.36
CA MET A 340 -3.03 12.53 -0.92
C MET A 340 -3.23 11.45 -2.00
N THR A 341 -2.89 10.21 -1.70
CA THR A 341 -2.91 9.09 -2.66
C THR A 341 -4.30 8.50 -2.88
N GLY A 342 -5.26 8.76 -1.98
CA GLY A 342 -6.45 7.93 -1.86
C GLY A 342 -6.11 6.54 -1.30
N HIS A 343 -7.10 5.66 -1.26
CA HIS A 343 -6.97 4.31 -0.74
C HIS A 343 -6.79 3.30 -1.89
N MET A 344 -5.57 2.82 -2.10
CA MET A 344 -5.21 1.87 -3.16
C MET A 344 -5.51 0.40 -2.80
N LEU A 345 -6.42 0.17 -1.85
CA LEU A 345 -6.87 -1.16 -1.43
C LEU A 345 -5.68 -2.12 -1.18
N GLY A 346 -5.59 -3.23 -1.93
CA GLY A 346 -4.52 -4.21 -1.76
C GLY A 346 -3.10 -3.68 -1.98
N ALA A 347 -2.94 -2.59 -2.74
CA ALA A 347 -1.64 -1.96 -2.98
C ALA A 347 -1.23 -0.96 -1.88
N ALA A 348 -2.16 -0.50 -1.04
CA ALA A 348 -1.96 0.61 -0.12
C ALA A 348 -0.74 0.41 0.79
N GLY A 349 -0.63 -0.74 1.44
CA GLY A 349 0.44 -0.99 2.41
C GLY A 349 1.85 -0.96 1.82
N ALA A 350 2.04 -1.36 0.55
CA ALA A 350 3.36 -1.28 -0.09
C ALA A 350 3.78 0.17 -0.37
N VAL A 351 2.84 1.01 -0.82
CA VAL A 351 3.10 2.43 -1.07
C VAL A 351 3.34 3.17 0.25
N GLU A 352 2.61 2.84 1.29
CA GLU A 352 2.76 3.42 2.64
C GLU A 352 4.04 2.96 3.34
N ALA A 353 4.43 1.68 3.18
CA ALA A 353 5.72 1.19 3.61
C ALA A 353 6.86 1.93 2.91
N MET A 354 6.76 2.16 1.60
CA MET A 354 7.74 2.96 0.84
C MET A 354 7.80 4.41 1.35
N ALA A 355 6.66 5.05 1.61
CA ALA A 355 6.62 6.39 2.20
C ALA A 355 7.29 6.42 3.58
N THR A 356 7.11 5.35 4.39
CA THR A 356 7.77 5.20 5.69
C THR A 356 9.28 5.03 5.55
N VAL A 357 9.74 4.19 4.62
CA VAL A 357 11.17 4.03 4.28
C VAL A 357 11.80 5.36 3.86
N LEU A 358 11.11 6.12 2.99
CA LEU A 358 11.59 7.41 2.52
C LEU A 358 11.56 8.48 3.62
N ALA A 359 10.62 8.41 4.57
CA ALA A 359 10.61 9.28 5.75
C ALA A 359 11.82 9.00 6.67
N VAL A 360 12.14 7.72 6.91
CA VAL A 360 13.33 7.29 7.66
C VAL A 360 14.62 7.73 6.98
N GLN A 361 14.70 7.63 5.65
CA GLN A 361 15.88 8.01 4.89
C GLN A 361 16.10 9.53 4.86
N ASN A 362 15.03 10.32 4.68
CA ASN A 362 15.13 11.75 4.40
C ASN A 362 14.91 12.64 5.64
N ASP A 363 14.57 12.07 6.79
CA ASP A 363 14.26 12.83 8.01
C ASP A 363 13.12 13.86 7.80
N ILE A 364 12.09 13.45 7.05
CA ILE A 364 10.89 14.26 6.74
C ILE A 364 9.66 13.36 6.89
N VAL A 365 8.64 13.84 7.60
CA VAL A 365 7.33 13.17 7.68
C VAL A 365 6.35 13.86 6.74
N PRO A 366 5.72 13.14 5.79
CA PRO A 366 4.73 13.71 4.87
C PRO A 366 3.45 14.08 5.63
N PRO A 367 2.66 15.06 5.15
CA PRO A 367 1.49 15.54 5.87
C PRO A 367 0.26 14.63 5.73
N THR A 368 -0.67 14.79 6.69
CA THR A 368 -2.11 14.56 6.49
C THR A 368 -2.70 15.86 6.00
N ILE A 369 -3.17 15.94 4.76
CA ILE A 369 -3.76 17.16 4.20
C ILE A 369 -5.26 17.28 4.49
N ASN A 370 -5.82 18.47 4.21
CA ASN A 370 -7.25 18.80 4.27
C ASN A 370 -7.84 18.92 5.69
N HIS A 371 -7.03 19.11 6.71
CA HIS A 371 -7.53 19.42 8.05
C HIS A 371 -7.75 20.93 8.21
N GLU A 372 -8.90 21.31 8.81
CA GLU A 372 -9.26 22.67 9.21
C GLU A 372 -9.33 22.76 10.74
N GLU A 373 -8.84 23.86 11.33
CA GLU A 373 -8.71 24.01 12.80
C GLU A 373 -10.03 23.91 13.56
N ASP A 374 -11.16 24.23 12.92
CA ASP A 374 -12.50 24.16 13.48
C ASP A 374 -13.23 22.84 13.14
N ASP A 375 -12.61 21.95 12.36
CA ASP A 375 -13.16 20.65 11.95
C ASP A 375 -12.66 19.51 12.85
N LYS A 376 -12.83 19.66 14.18
CA LYS A 376 -12.35 18.72 15.20
C LYS A 376 -13.43 17.73 15.63
N ASP A 377 -13.11 16.43 15.56
CA ASP A 377 -13.93 15.35 16.09
C ASP A 377 -13.69 15.23 17.62
N PRO A 378 -14.75 15.32 18.45
CA PRO A 378 -14.59 15.30 19.92
C PRO A 378 -14.06 13.98 20.48
N GLU A 379 -14.04 12.89 19.69
CA GLU A 379 -13.49 11.60 20.09
C GLU A 379 -12.00 11.44 19.75
N ILE A 380 -11.40 12.42 19.07
CA ILE A 380 -9.98 12.40 18.67
C ILE A 380 -9.19 13.38 19.53
N ASP A 381 -8.06 12.92 20.04
CA ASP A 381 -7.11 13.72 20.82
C ASP A 381 -6.16 14.47 19.90
N TYR A 382 -6.37 15.78 19.74
CA TYR A 382 -5.55 16.63 18.88
C TYR A 382 -4.26 17.17 19.53
N ASP A 383 -3.93 16.70 20.74
CA ASP A 383 -2.58 16.86 21.30
C ASP A 383 -1.59 15.87 20.63
N LEU A 384 -2.11 14.85 19.94
CA LEU A 384 -1.32 14.01 19.04
C LEU A 384 -0.88 14.81 17.79
N ASN A 385 0.37 14.59 17.36
CA ASN A 385 0.89 15.28 16.17
C ASN A 385 0.53 14.54 14.87
N PHE A 386 -0.65 14.80 14.31
CA PHE A 386 -1.12 14.24 13.04
C PHE A 386 -0.43 14.81 11.80
N THR A 387 0.60 15.64 11.96
CA THR A 387 1.36 16.25 10.86
C THR A 387 0.45 16.96 9.85
N PHE A 388 -0.51 17.76 10.33
CA PHE A 388 -1.53 18.37 9.48
C PHE A 388 -0.96 19.36 8.47
N ASN A 389 -1.42 19.23 7.22
CA ASN A 389 -1.29 20.11 6.07
C ASN A 389 0.13 20.41 5.58
N LYS A 390 1.15 20.24 6.38
CA LYS A 390 2.55 20.51 6.01
C LYS A 390 3.47 19.40 6.50
N ALA A 391 4.36 18.96 5.61
CA ALA A 391 5.43 18.05 5.99
C ALA A 391 6.30 18.62 7.12
N GLN A 392 6.73 17.76 8.03
CA GLN A 392 7.57 18.15 9.16
C GLN A 392 8.96 17.52 9.05
N LYS A 393 9.99 18.35 9.14
CA LYS A 393 11.38 17.88 9.27
C LYS A 393 11.63 17.44 10.70
N ARG A 394 12.09 16.21 10.87
CA ARG A 394 12.57 15.67 12.14
C ARG A 394 13.46 14.45 11.86
N VAL A 395 14.35 14.14 12.78
CA VAL A 395 15.08 12.87 12.72
C VAL A 395 14.10 11.72 12.89
N VAL A 396 14.03 10.83 11.90
CA VAL A 396 13.19 9.62 11.91
C VAL A 396 14.11 8.41 12.03
N ARG A 397 14.36 7.95 13.26
CA ARG A 397 15.19 6.77 13.53
C ARG A 397 14.47 5.49 13.11
N ALA A 398 13.19 5.42 13.41
CA ALA A 398 12.31 4.34 13.00
C ALA A 398 10.89 4.82 12.72
N GLY A 399 10.25 4.15 11.77
CA GLY A 399 8.86 4.37 11.40
C GLY A 399 8.09 3.06 11.30
N LEU A 400 6.79 3.15 11.53
CA LEU A 400 5.84 2.05 11.52
C LEU A 400 4.73 2.36 10.52
N SER A 401 4.28 1.37 9.75
CA SER A 401 3.19 1.51 8.80
C SER A 401 2.08 0.52 9.10
N ASN A 402 0.86 1.03 9.30
CA ASN A 402 -0.34 0.26 9.63
C ASN A 402 -1.27 0.10 8.43
N THR A 403 -1.81 -1.09 8.26
CA THR A 403 -2.93 -1.34 7.33
C THR A 403 -3.98 -2.23 7.98
N PHE A 404 -5.26 -1.83 7.86
CA PHE A 404 -6.40 -2.55 8.41
C PHE A 404 -7.38 -2.87 7.28
N GLY A 405 -7.68 -4.15 7.08
CA GLY A 405 -8.49 -4.63 5.96
C GLY A 405 -9.86 -5.14 6.38
N PHE A 406 -10.82 -5.07 5.48
CA PHE A 406 -12.10 -5.77 5.63
C PHE A 406 -11.87 -7.25 5.95
N GLY A 407 -12.72 -7.83 6.78
CA GLY A 407 -12.48 -9.14 7.41
C GLY A 407 -11.77 -9.02 8.77
N GLY A 408 -11.39 -7.80 9.16
CA GLY A 408 -10.63 -7.54 10.40
C GLY A 408 -9.16 -7.93 10.30
N HIS A 409 -8.61 -7.94 9.08
CA HIS A 409 -7.19 -8.23 8.84
C HIS A 409 -6.32 -7.02 9.17
N ASN A 410 -5.41 -7.13 10.12
CA ASN A 410 -4.49 -6.07 10.48
C ASN A 410 -3.05 -6.49 10.23
N ALA A 411 -2.27 -5.61 9.61
CA ALA A 411 -0.85 -5.78 9.38
C ALA A 411 -0.08 -4.49 9.71
N CYS A 412 1.10 -4.64 10.28
CA CYS A 412 1.99 -3.55 10.63
C CYS A 412 3.43 -3.95 10.30
N VAL A 413 4.18 -3.04 9.68
CA VAL A 413 5.60 -3.25 9.34
C VAL A 413 6.45 -2.13 9.90
N VAL A 414 7.65 -2.45 10.39
CA VAL A 414 8.56 -1.52 11.06
C VAL A 414 9.86 -1.41 10.30
N PHE A 415 10.25 -0.18 9.99
CA PHE A 415 11.51 0.16 9.34
C PHE A 415 12.33 1.08 10.24
N LYS A 416 13.63 0.86 10.28
CA LYS A 416 14.57 1.75 10.95
C LYS A 416 15.68 2.23 10.03
N LYS A 417 16.32 3.32 10.41
CA LYS A 417 17.50 3.83 9.72
C LYS A 417 18.60 2.76 9.75
N TYR A 418 19.15 2.48 8.57
CA TYR A 418 20.27 1.55 8.47
C TYR A 418 21.55 2.24 8.99
N GLU A 419 22.23 1.58 9.90
CA GLU A 419 23.54 1.95 10.40
C GLU A 419 24.53 0.90 9.92
N ALA A 420 25.59 1.36 9.19
CA ALA A 420 26.57 0.52 8.51
C ALA A 420 27.50 -0.23 9.50
#